data_b0143249c4701deb39c56ac3597a361e
#
_entry.id   b0143249c4701deb39c56ac3597a361e
#
_cell.length_a   1.000
_cell.length_b   1.000
_cell.length_c   1.000
_cell.angle_alpha   90.00
_cell.angle_beta   90.00
_cell.angle_gamma   90.00
#
_symmetry.space_group_name_H-M   'P 1'
#
loop_
_entity.id
_entity.type
_entity.pdbx_description
1 polymer ?
#
loop_
_entity_poly.entity_id
_entity_poly.type
_entity_poly.pdbx_seq_one_letter_code
_entity_poly.pdbx_strand_id
1 'polypeptide(L)'
;MIQVLSWNIQNGEGVDGVISLERIADTIFNMSTPDIICLQEVSRNCELKDGTQPDQLKQLSSIFKDYTPFFGPAYNVLRPGESEREQFGNIILSKLPVLSNFNHILPQPVDSSFRHMPRQVTEVTVETPFFPICVMTTHLEYGSQKQRYAQVKRILDIKDDIDQLSLNPATVQEPGPYAKLERSNKLILCGDFNFESESKEYALLTNNNQNQEGLIDAWSQINPNTKHAPTCGIFDKKQWPDGAHCRDFTFVSSNLKNNIDNFVVNEETDASDHQPFFVSILDD
;
A
#
# COMPACT_ATOMS: atom_id res chain seq x y z
N MET A 1 12.59 -14.63 8.32
CA MET A 1 12.50 -13.20 7.90
C MET A 1 11.65 -13.12 6.65
N ILE A 2 10.74 -12.16 6.58
CA ILE A 2 10.03 -11.76 5.36
C ILE A 2 10.31 -10.29 5.05
N GLN A 3 10.27 -9.93 3.76
CA GLN A 3 10.44 -8.55 3.31
C GLN A 3 9.18 -8.08 2.58
N VAL A 4 8.67 -6.91 2.98
CA VAL A 4 7.54 -6.23 2.33
C VAL A 4 8.04 -4.91 1.76
N LEU A 5 7.98 -4.77 0.43
CA LEU A 5 8.34 -3.55 -0.29
C LEU A 5 7.08 -2.76 -0.63
N SER A 6 7.14 -1.44 -0.52
CA SER A 6 6.08 -0.55 -1.00
C SER A 6 6.64 0.55 -1.89
N TRP A 7 5.90 0.89 -2.96
CA TRP A 7 6.27 1.95 -3.88
C TRP A 7 5.08 2.50 -4.67
N ASN A 8 4.87 3.80 -4.62
CA ASN A 8 4.03 4.49 -5.61
C ASN A 8 4.84 4.64 -6.91
N ILE A 9 4.41 3.95 -7.97
CA ILE A 9 5.17 3.86 -9.23
C ILE A 9 4.74 4.85 -10.30
N GLN A 10 3.80 5.75 -10.01
CA GLN A 10 3.31 6.75 -10.97
C GLN A 10 3.01 6.15 -12.36
N ASN A 11 2.27 5.05 -12.43
CA ASN A 11 2.04 4.28 -13.68
C ASN A 11 3.34 3.81 -14.40
N GLY A 12 4.45 3.71 -13.68
CA GLY A 12 5.78 3.42 -14.24
C GLY A 12 6.48 4.60 -14.88
N GLU A 13 5.92 5.84 -14.73
CA GLU A 13 6.52 7.06 -15.26
C GLU A 13 7.64 7.54 -14.32
N GLY A 14 8.85 7.65 -14.84
CA GLY A 14 9.97 8.26 -14.13
C GLY A 14 9.97 9.78 -14.24
N VAL A 15 10.87 10.41 -13.47
CA VAL A 15 11.07 11.87 -13.48
C VAL A 15 11.48 12.39 -14.87
N ASP A 16 12.06 11.54 -15.69
CA ASP A 16 12.38 11.79 -17.11
C ASP A 16 11.16 11.76 -18.05
N GLY A 17 9.98 11.39 -17.53
CA GLY A 17 8.74 11.24 -18.30
C GLY A 17 8.63 9.95 -19.13
N VAL A 18 9.58 9.03 -18.98
CA VAL A 18 9.55 7.72 -19.65
C VAL A 18 8.78 6.71 -18.82
N ILE A 19 7.81 6.04 -19.43
CA ILE A 19 7.03 4.97 -18.78
C ILE A 19 7.72 3.62 -19.02
N SER A 20 8.15 2.93 -17.95
CA SER A 20 8.75 1.59 -18.03
C SER A 20 8.55 0.80 -16.75
N LEU A 21 7.78 -0.27 -16.84
CA LEU A 21 7.59 -1.22 -15.73
C LEU A 21 8.80 -2.15 -15.55
N GLU A 22 9.61 -2.34 -16.58
CA GLU A 22 10.88 -3.04 -16.50
C GLU A 22 11.85 -2.26 -15.60
N ARG A 23 11.93 -0.94 -15.75
CA ARG A 23 12.75 -0.07 -14.88
C ARG A 23 12.28 -0.14 -13.42
N ILE A 24 10.97 -0.19 -13.19
CA ILE A 24 10.42 -0.40 -11.85
C ILE A 24 10.91 -1.73 -11.27
N ALA A 25 10.81 -2.81 -12.04
CA ALA A 25 11.23 -4.14 -11.60
C ALA A 25 12.75 -4.21 -11.35
N ASP A 26 13.56 -3.66 -12.24
CA ASP A 26 15.02 -3.59 -12.09
C ASP A 26 15.41 -2.83 -10.82
N THR A 27 14.74 -1.71 -10.54
CA THR A 27 14.96 -0.94 -9.30
C THR A 27 14.65 -1.78 -8.07
N ILE A 28 13.51 -2.49 -8.05
CA ILE A 28 13.12 -3.36 -6.94
C ILE A 28 14.15 -4.47 -6.73
N PHE A 29 14.51 -5.21 -7.78
CA PHE A 29 15.43 -6.35 -7.67
C PHE A 29 16.87 -5.94 -7.35
N ASN A 30 17.27 -4.72 -7.71
CA ASN A 30 18.57 -4.16 -7.30
C ASN A 30 18.60 -3.79 -5.80
N MET A 31 17.45 -3.48 -5.18
CA MET A 31 17.36 -3.25 -3.74
C MET A 31 17.35 -4.55 -2.95
N SER A 32 16.47 -5.48 -3.33
CA SER A 32 16.30 -6.77 -2.66
C SER A 32 15.44 -7.72 -3.52
N THR A 33 15.17 -8.92 -2.99
CA THR A 33 14.19 -9.85 -3.56
C THR A 33 13.01 -10.03 -2.60
N PRO A 34 12.11 -9.03 -2.48
CA PRO A 34 11.05 -9.03 -1.49
C PRO A 34 10.13 -10.25 -1.61
N ASP A 35 9.55 -10.69 -0.49
CA ASP A 35 8.52 -11.74 -0.50
C ASP A 35 7.18 -11.18 -0.95
N ILE A 36 6.93 -9.90 -0.64
CA ILE A 36 5.70 -9.18 -0.95
C ILE A 36 6.06 -7.79 -1.51
N ILE A 37 5.42 -7.41 -2.61
CA ILE A 37 5.58 -6.11 -3.27
C ILE A 37 4.22 -5.43 -3.33
N CYS A 38 4.11 -4.22 -2.81
CA CYS A 38 2.93 -3.38 -2.79
C CYS A 38 3.15 -2.16 -3.68
N LEU A 39 2.49 -2.10 -4.85
CA LEU A 39 2.63 -0.98 -5.76
C LEU A 39 1.33 -0.16 -5.81
N GLN A 40 1.47 1.16 -5.75
CA GLN A 40 0.37 2.09 -5.93
C GLN A 40 0.46 2.73 -7.32
N GLU A 41 -0.66 3.29 -7.78
CA GLU A 41 -0.82 3.89 -9.12
C GLU A 41 -0.59 2.91 -10.29
N VAL A 42 -1.26 1.78 -10.23
CA VAL A 42 -1.29 0.79 -11.32
C VAL A 42 -2.54 0.97 -12.16
N SER A 43 -2.36 1.14 -13.48
CA SER A 43 -3.43 1.37 -14.45
C SER A 43 -3.73 0.13 -15.30
N ARG A 44 -5.00 -0.01 -15.68
CA ARG A 44 -5.44 -0.90 -16.75
C ARG A 44 -6.33 -0.13 -17.71
N ASN A 45 -5.95 -0.09 -18.96
CA ASN A 45 -6.70 0.54 -20.07
C ASN A 45 -7.00 2.04 -19.86
N CYS A 46 -6.45 2.71 -18.82
CA CYS A 46 -6.50 4.15 -18.70
C CYS A 46 -5.48 4.77 -19.65
N GLU A 47 -5.84 5.90 -20.26
CA GLU A 47 -4.92 6.67 -21.09
C GLU A 47 -3.80 7.27 -20.21
N LEU A 48 -2.55 6.97 -20.53
CA LEU A 48 -1.37 7.50 -19.89
C LEU A 48 -0.88 8.78 -20.59
N LYS A 49 0.11 9.47 -20.03
CA LYS A 49 0.62 10.75 -20.57
C LYS A 49 1.24 10.63 -21.98
N ASP A 50 1.72 9.45 -22.35
CA ASP A 50 2.25 9.14 -23.68
C ASP A 50 1.16 8.76 -24.70
N GLY A 51 -0.11 8.79 -24.28
CA GLY A 51 -1.28 8.44 -25.11
C GLY A 51 -1.54 6.93 -25.23
N THR A 52 -0.74 6.08 -24.56
CA THR A 52 -1.00 4.64 -24.53
C THR A 52 -2.07 4.27 -23.50
N GLN A 53 -2.67 3.08 -23.66
CA GLN A 53 -3.67 2.52 -22.74
C GLN A 53 -3.28 1.08 -22.36
N PRO A 54 -2.20 0.90 -21.58
CA PRO A 54 -1.70 -0.44 -21.26
C PRO A 54 -2.55 -1.17 -20.21
N ASP A 55 -2.55 -2.49 -20.29
CA ASP A 55 -2.92 -3.34 -19.14
C ASP A 55 -1.67 -3.60 -18.28
N GLN A 56 -1.39 -2.68 -17.35
CA GLN A 56 -0.21 -2.79 -16.48
C GLN A 56 -0.30 -3.99 -15.52
N LEU A 57 -1.50 -4.44 -15.15
CA LEU A 57 -1.63 -5.68 -14.37
C LEU A 57 -1.07 -6.88 -15.13
N LYS A 58 -1.41 -7.00 -16.42
CA LYS A 58 -0.89 -8.08 -17.27
C LYS A 58 0.63 -7.96 -17.48
N GLN A 59 1.13 -6.74 -17.66
CA GLN A 59 2.57 -6.49 -17.83
C GLN A 59 3.34 -6.84 -16.53
N LEU A 60 2.91 -6.34 -15.37
CA LEU A 60 3.51 -6.67 -14.07
C LEU A 60 3.47 -8.17 -13.77
N SER A 61 2.35 -8.85 -14.06
CA SER A 61 2.26 -10.32 -13.91
C SER A 61 3.24 -11.07 -14.81
N SER A 62 3.59 -10.51 -15.98
CA SER A 62 4.57 -11.10 -16.88
C SER A 62 6.01 -10.86 -16.45
N ILE A 63 6.29 -9.73 -15.81
CA ILE A 63 7.60 -9.36 -15.27
C ILE A 63 7.87 -10.13 -13.97
N PHE A 64 6.93 -10.11 -13.02
CA PHE A 64 7.03 -10.74 -11.71
C PHE A 64 6.45 -12.17 -11.71
N LYS A 65 7.00 -13.06 -12.54
CA LYS A 65 6.47 -14.42 -12.80
C LYS A 65 6.35 -15.32 -11.57
N ASP A 66 7.22 -15.10 -10.58
CA ASP A 66 7.24 -15.87 -9.33
C ASP A 66 6.28 -15.32 -8.26
N TYR A 67 5.52 -14.29 -8.61
CA TYR A 67 4.57 -13.64 -7.72
C TYR A 67 3.13 -13.84 -8.20
N THR A 68 2.23 -14.05 -7.25
CA THR A 68 0.78 -14.04 -7.50
C THR A 68 0.24 -12.62 -7.34
N PRO A 69 -0.42 -12.04 -8.36
CA PRO A 69 -0.95 -10.68 -8.30
C PRO A 69 -2.34 -10.61 -7.65
N PHE A 70 -2.53 -9.60 -6.79
CA PHE A 70 -3.81 -9.24 -6.16
C PHE A 70 -4.08 -7.76 -6.43
N PHE A 71 -4.86 -7.47 -7.47
CA PHE A 71 -5.15 -6.11 -7.89
C PHE A 71 -6.44 -5.60 -7.27
N GLY A 72 -6.37 -4.42 -6.65
CA GLY A 72 -7.49 -3.70 -6.06
C GLY A 72 -7.79 -2.41 -6.83
N PRO A 73 -8.74 -2.40 -7.80
CA PRO A 73 -9.13 -1.17 -8.47
C PRO A 73 -9.99 -0.29 -7.55
N ALA A 74 -9.52 0.93 -7.28
CA ALA A 74 -10.34 1.97 -6.68
C ALA A 74 -11.26 2.63 -7.71
N TYR A 75 -10.72 2.93 -8.89
CA TYR A 75 -11.44 3.42 -10.06
C TYR A 75 -11.71 2.26 -11.01
N ASN A 76 -12.96 2.11 -11.49
CA ASN A 76 -13.37 1.00 -12.34
C ASN A 76 -14.58 1.42 -13.19
N VAL A 77 -14.34 1.98 -14.39
CA VAL A 77 -15.35 2.60 -15.24
C VAL A 77 -15.33 2.00 -16.64
N LEU A 78 -16.49 1.81 -17.24
CA LEU A 78 -16.64 1.55 -18.67
C LEU A 78 -17.05 2.85 -19.37
N ARG A 79 -16.21 3.34 -20.26
CA ARG A 79 -16.55 4.54 -21.05
C ARG A 79 -17.51 4.20 -22.21
N PRO A 80 -18.38 5.12 -22.60
CA PRO A 80 -19.28 4.93 -23.74
C PRO A 80 -18.49 4.62 -25.01
N GLY A 81 -18.82 3.49 -25.66
CA GLY A 81 -18.18 3.06 -26.90
C GLY A 81 -16.96 2.17 -26.74
N GLU A 82 -16.47 1.99 -25.51
CA GLU A 82 -15.34 1.09 -25.21
C GLU A 82 -15.83 -0.31 -24.81
N SER A 83 -15.02 -1.32 -25.13
CA SER A 83 -15.26 -2.71 -24.75
C SER A 83 -14.54 -3.10 -23.45
N GLU A 84 -13.46 -2.41 -23.11
CA GLU A 84 -12.63 -2.64 -21.94
C GLU A 84 -12.89 -1.59 -20.86
N ARG A 85 -12.80 -2.01 -19.60
CA ARG A 85 -12.94 -1.11 -18.46
C ARG A 85 -11.62 -0.42 -18.15
N GLU A 86 -11.67 0.88 -17.93
CA GLU A 86 -10.58 1.61 -17.31
C GLU A 86 -10.54 1.29 -15.82
N GLN A 87 -9.39 0.91 -15.33
CA GLN A 87 -9.17 0.62 -13.90
C GLN A 87 -7.87 1.28 -13.43
N PHE A 88 -7.92 1.79 -12.18
CA PHE A 88 -6.75 2.36 -11.51
C PHE A 88 -6.79 2.01 -10.02
N GLY A 89 -5.67 1.59 -9.46
CA GLY A 89 -5.62 1.18 -8.06
C GLY A 89 -4.25 0.69 -7.60
N ASN A 90 -4.27 -0.18 -6.60
CA ASN A 90 -3.07 -0.74 -6.01
C ASN A 90 -2.98 -2.24 -6.30
N ILE A 91 -1.76 -2.77 -6.31
CA ILE A 91 -1.52 -4.21 -6.46
C ILE A 91 -0.62 -4.72 -5.33
N ILE A 92 -0.93 -5.90 -4.84
CA ILE A 92 -0.02 -6.71 -4.02
C ILE A 92 0.45 -7.88 -4.87
N LEU A 93 1.76 -8.06 -4.98
CA LEU A 93 2.40 -9.19 -5.61
C LEU A 93 3.03 -10.04 -4.50
N SER A 94 2.69 -11.32 -4.40
CA SER A 94 3.17 -12.20 -3.33
C SER A 94 3.85 -13.45 -3.86
N LYS A 95 5.06 -13.75 -3.38
CA LYS A 95 5.71 -15.07 -3.52
C LYS A 95 5.12 -16.09 -2.54
N LEU A 96 4.58 -15.61 -1.42
CA LEU A 96 4.02 -16.46 -0.37
C LEU A 96 2.58 -16.86 -0.72
N PRO A 97 2.12 -18.03 -0.25
CA PRO A 97 0.72 -18.40 -0.39
C PRO A 97 -0.21 -17.37 0.26
N VAL A 98 -1.25 -16.96 -0.47
CA VAL A 98 -2.27 -16.04 0.04
C VAL A 98 -3.52 -16.82 0.44
N LEU A 99 -3.88 -16.75 1.71
CA LEU A 99 -4.99 -17.48 2.32
C LEU A 99 -6.34 -16.78 2.06
N SER A 100 -6.34 -15.45 2.03
CA SER A 100 -7.51 -14.63 1.71
C SER A 100 -7.10 -13.27 1.14
N ASN A 101 -7.99 -12.66 0.33
CA ASN A 101 -7.82 -11.28 -0.13
C ASN A 101 -9.12 -10.51 -0.09
N PHE A 102 -9.02 -9.20 0.16
CA PHE A 102 -10.16 -8.27 0.18
C PHE A 102 -9.76 -6.93 -0.43
N ASN A 103 -10.76 -6.22 -0.98
CA ASN A 103 -10.64 -4.85 -1.41
C ASN A 103 -11.67 -3.99 -0.67
N HIS A 104 -11.21 -2.98 0.05
CA HIS A 104 -12.05 -2.10 0.86
C HIS A 104 -12.10 -0.72 0.23
N ILE A 105 -13.23 -0.33 -0.33
CA ILE A 105 -13.43 1.05 -0.83
C ILE A 105 -13.44 2.00 0.37
N LEU A 106 -12.66 3.06 0.26
CA LEU A 106 -12.53 4.07 1.30
C LEU A 106 -13.55 5.20 1.12
N PRO A 107 -13.97 5.86 2.21
CA PRO A 107 -14.92 6.96 2.17
C PRO A 107 -14.44 8.12 1.32
N GLN A 108 -15.38 8.75 0.60
CA GLN A 108 -15.15 9.94 -0.21
C GLN A 108 -16.19 11.03 0.14
N PRO A 109 -16.14 11.61 1.35
CA PRO A 109 -17.06 12.69 1.71
C PRO A 109 -16.89 13.88 0.77
N VAL A 110 -18.03 14.49 0.37
CA VAL A 110 -18.04 15.58 -0.61
C VAL A 110 -17.11 16.72 -0.18
N ASP A 111 -16.18 17.06 -1.05
CA ASP A 111 -15.30 18.23 -0.94
C ASP A 111 -15.07 18.81 -2.34
N SER A 112 -15.88 19.80 -2.69
CA SER A 112 -15.88 20.40 -4.03
C SER A 112 -14.68 21.33 -4.32
N SER A 113 -13.83 21.56 -3.32
CA SER A 113 -12.63 22.42 -3.46
C SER A 113 -11.48 21.73 -4.18
N PHE A 114 -11.53 20.41 -4.29
CA PHE A 114 -10.44 19.60 -4.86
C PHE A 114 -10.96 18.64 -5.93
N ARG A 115 -10.14 18.37 -6.94
CA ARG A 115 -10.31 17.17 -7.77
C ARG A 115 -10.02 15.95 -6.90
N HIS A 116 -10.77 14.88 -7.06
CA HIS A 116 -10.59 13.68 -6.27
C HIS A 116 -10.97 12.44 -7.09
N MET A 117 -10.48 11.28 -6.66
CA MET A 117 -10.85 9.99 -7.20
C MET A 117 -11.13 8.99 -6.07
N PRO A 118 -11.86 7.89 -6.34
CA PRO A 118 -12.03 6.83 -5.35
C PRO A 118 -10.68 6.29 -4.86
N ARG A 119 -10.64 5.92 -3.58
CA ARG A 119 -9.48 5.30 -2.93
C ARG A 119 -9.89 3.99 -2.30
N GLN A 120 -8.93 3.11 -2.07
CA GLN A 120 -9.19 1.79 -1.51
C GLN A 120 -7.98 1.24 -0.74
N VAL A 121 -8.20 0.17 0.02
CA VAL A 121 -7.18 -0.69 0.60
C VAL A 121 -7.27 -2.05 -0.08
N THR A 122 -6.15 -2.55 -0.60
CA THR A 122 -5.99 -3.96 -0.96
C THR A 122 -5.44 -4.69 0.26
N GLU A 123 -6.09 -5.77 0.67
CA GLU A 123 -5.74 -6.61 1.81
C GLU A 123 -5.47 -8.04 1.34
N VAL A 124 -4.38 -8.63 1.81
CA VAL A 124 -4.11 -10.07 1.70
C VAL A 124 -3.71 -10.62 3.06
N THR A 125 -4.11 -11.85 3.37
CA THR A 125 -3.52 -12.63 4.46
C THR A 125 -2.57 -13.64 3.85
N VAL A 126 -1.28 -13.54 4.16
CA VAL A 126 -0.24 -14.44 3.64
C VAL A 126 0.14 -15.48 4.68
N GLU A 127 0.40 -16.70 4.21
CA GLU A 127 1.00 -17.75 5.02
C GLU A 127 2.51 -17.54 5.06
N THR A 128 3.09 -17.40 6.24
CA THR A 128 4.54 -17.35 6.43
C THR A 128 5.02 -18.61 7.16
N PRO A 129 6.31 -18.89 7.17
CA PRO A 129 6.84 -20.06 7.89
C PRO A 129 6.60 -20.05 9.42
N PHE A 130 6.21 -18.91 9.99
CA PHE A 130 6.09 -18.75 11.44
C PHE A 130 4.66 -18.40 11.88
N PHE A 131 3.95 -17.50 11.22
CA PHE A 131 2.54 -17.18 11.50
C PHE A 131 1.90 -16.44 10.30
N PRO A 132 0.58 -16.52 10.12
CA PRO A 132 -0.08 -15.70 9.08
C PRO A 132 0.06 -14.21 9.36
N ILE A 133 0.28 -13.41 8.31
CA ILE A 133 0.36 -11.95 8.38
C ILE A 133 -0.67 -11.33 7.45
N CYS A 134 -1.40 -10.34 7.94
CA CYS A 134 -2.23 -9.47 7.12
C CYS A 134 -1.37 -8.36 6.53
N VAL A 135 -1.33 -8.22 5.21
CA VAL A 135 -0.65 -7.13 4.51
C VAL A 135 -1.69 -6.30 3.78
N MET A 136 -1.66 -5.01 4.05
CA MET A 136 -2.52 -4.00 3.44
C MET A 136 -1.69 -2.97 2.69
N THR A 137 -2.18 -2.56 1.52
CA THR A 137 -1.63 -1.40 0.83
C THR A 137 -2.71 -0.41 0.45
N THR A 138 -2.38 0.88 0.55
CA THR A 138 -3.29 1.98 0.25
C THR A 138 -2.59 3.11 -0.50
N HIS A 139 -3.40 3.93 -1.18
CA HIS A 139 -3.01 5.25 -1.67
C HIS A 139 -4.14 6.21 -1.29
N LEU A 140 -3.89 7.08 -0.31
CA LEU A 140 -4.90 7.99 0.22
C LEU A 140 -5.09 9.23 -0.65
N GLU A 141 -6.15 9.99 -0.37
CA GLU A 141 -6.49 11.20 -1.12
C GLU A 141 -5.40 12.28 -0.98
N TYR A 142 -5.00 12.84 -2.13
CA TYR A 142 -3.92 13.83 -2.20
C TYR A 142 -4.37 15.23 -1.73
N GLY A 143 -5.49 15.73 -2.25
CA GLY A 143 -5.89 17.14 -2.07
C GLY A 143 -6.71 17.39 -0.80
N SER A 144 -7.74 16.58 -0.58
CA SER A 144 -8.71 16.82 0.49
C SER A 144 -8.30 16.18 1.81
N GLN A 145 -7.88 16.99 2.78
CA GLN A 145 -7.62 16.53 4.15
C GLN A 145 -8.90 15.91 4.78
N LYS A 146 -10.07 16.45 4.47
CA LYS A 146 -11.36 15.91 4.95
C LYS A 146 -11.57 14.47 4.51
N GLN A 147 -11.28 14.17 3.24
CA GLN A 147 -11.39 12.81 2.70
C GLN A 147 -10.32 11.92 3.29
N ARG A 148 -9.07 12.38 3.34
CA ARG A 148 -7.93 11.63 3.91
C ARG A 148 -8.19 11.23 5.37
N TYR A 149 -8.70 12.16 6.19
CA TYR A 149 -9.05 11.88 7.58
C TYR A 149 -10.16 10.81 7.71
N ALA A 150 -11.19 10.88 6.86
CA ALA A 150 -12.25 9.87 6.82
C ALA A 150 -11.73 8.50 6.35
N GLN A 151 -10.78 8.48 5.42
CA GLN A 151 -10.13 7.27 4.92
C GLN A 151 -9.29 6.59 6.01
N VAL A 152 -8.49 7.35 6.75
CA VAL A 152 -7.73 6.85 7.90
C VAL A 152 -8.65 6.26 8.98
N LYS A 153 -9.77 6.91 9.30
CA LYS A 153 -10.76 6.34 10.22
C LYS A 153 -11.28 4.99 9.74
N ARG A 154 -11.61 4.89 8.44
CA ARG A 154 -12.09 3.61 7.89
C ARG A 154 -11.02 2.51 7.93
N ILE A 155 -9.75 2.86 7.74
CA ILE A 155 -8.63 1.90 7.88
C ILE A 155 -8.56 1.36 9.31
N LEU A 156 -8.72 2.22 10.32
CA LEU A 156 -8.77 1.79 11.72
C LEU A 156 -9.99 0.91 12.02
N ASP A 157 -11.17 1.22 11.46
CA ASP A 157 -12.35 0.35 11.59
C ASP A 157 -12.11 -1.03 10.96
N ILE A 158 -11.42 -1.09 9.79
CA ILE A 158 -11.06 -2.36 9.14
C ILE A 158 -10.08 -3.15 10.02
N LYS A 159 -9.07 -2.46 10.61
CA LYS A 159 -8.15 -3.09 11.55
C LYS A 159 -8.90 -3.69 12.74
N ASP A 160 -9.83 -2.94 13.33
CA ASP A 160 -10.63 -3.43 14.47
C ASP A 160 -11.49 -4.63 14.08
N ASP A 161 -12.12 -4.62 12.90
CA ASP A 161 -12.87 -5.75 12.37
C ASP A 161 -11.97 -7.02 12.25
N ILE A 162 -10.73 -6.86 11.76
CA ILE A 162 -9.76 -7.94 11.65
C ILE A 162 -9.37 -8.46 13.03
N ASP A 163 -9.05 -7.58 13.96
CA ASP A 163 -8.68 -7.94 15.33
C ASP A 163 -9.81 -8.73 16.01
N GLN A 164 -11.05 -8.23 15.92
CA GLN A 164 -12.21 -8.91 16.51
C GLN A 164 -12.48 -10.28 15.88
N LEU A 165 -12.40 -10.39 14.55
CA LEU A 165 -12.62 -11.67 13.86
C LEU A 165 -11.49 -12.67 14.13
N SER A 166 -10.25 -12.20 14.28
CA SER A 166 -9.10 -13.05 14.63
C SER A 166 -9.20 -13.60 16.06
N LEU A 167 -9.66 -12.77 17.01
CA LEU A 167 -9.78 -13.14 18.41
C LEU A 167 -11.07 -13.93 18.72
N ASN A 168 -12.12 -13.73 17.93
CA ASN A 168 -13.45 -14.31 18.13
C ASN A 168 -13.94 -15.03 16.86
N PRO A 169 -13.25 -16.09 16.41
CA PRO A 169 -13.69 -16.82 15.21
C PRO A 169 -15.07 -17.46 15.40
N ALA A 170 -15.82 -17.59 14.31
CA ALA A 170 -17.11 -18.26 14.35
C ALA A 170 -17.00 -19.69 14.90
N THR A 171 -17.87 -20.05 15.85
CA THR A 171 -17.90 -21.39 16.48
C THR A 171 -18.54 -22.45 15.61
N VAL A 172 -19.41 -22.03 14.69
CA VAL A 172 -20.07 -22.91 13.72
C VAL A 172 -19.46 -22.64 12.35
N GLN A 173 -19.01 -23.70 11.70
CA GLN A 173 -18.37 -23.64 10.39
C GLN A 173 -18.97 -24.70 9.48
N GLU A 174 -19.12 -24.36 8.20
CA GLU A 174 -19.60 -25.26 7.15
C GLU A 174 -18.64 -25.18 5.95
N PRO A 175 -18.61 -26.20 5.09
CA PRO A 175 -17.81 -26.14 3.85
C PRO A 175 -18.22 -25.00 2.92
N GLY A 176 -17.29 -24.57 2.04
CA GLY A 176 -17.53 -23.54 1.04
C GLY A 176 -17.49 -22.13 1.62
N PRO A 177 -18.41 -21.21 1.25
CA PRO A 177 -18.38 -19.80 1.68
C PRO A 177 -18.51 -19.58 3.20
N TYR A 178 -18.95 -20.58 3.94
CA TYR A 178 -19.06 -20.55 5.41
C TYR A 178 -17.88 -21.21 6.11
N ALA A 179 -16.87 -21.66 5.37
CA ALA A 179 -15.62 -22.14 5.97
C ALA A 179 -14.90 -20.99 6.69
N LYS A 180 -14.09 -21.36 7.69
CA LYS A 180 -13.25 -20.37 8.41
C LYS A 180 -12.37 -19.64 7.41
N LEU A 181 -12.46 -18.32 7.42
CA LEU A 181 -11.50 -17.46 6.72
C LEU A 181 -10.32 -17.18 7.66
N GLU A 182 -9.12 -17.50 7.21
CA GLU A 182 -7.92 -17.14 7.93
C GLU A 182 -7.70 -15.63 7.80
N ARG A 183 -7.73 -14.95 8.94
CA ARG A 183 -7.37 -13.54 9.09
C ARG A 183 -6.39 -13.41 10.24
N SER A 184 -5.44 -12.51 10.11
CA SER A 184 -4.40 -12.31 11.11
C SER A 184 -4.46 -10.90 11.67
N ASN A 185 -4.41 -10.78 13.00
CA ASN A 185 -4.23 -9.50 13.68
C ASN A 185 -2.76 -9.02 13.71
N LYS A 186 -1.84 -9.82 13.17
CA LYS A 186 -0.49 -9.38 12.85
C LYS A 186 -0.55 -8.65 11.50
N LEU A 187 -0.57 -7.32 11.55
CA LEU A 187 -0.90 -6.47 10.40
C LEU A 187 0.29 -5.60 10.01
N ILE A 188 0.54 -5.51 8.70
CA ILE A 188 1.43 -4.56 8.04
C ILE A 188 0.58 -3.72 7.10
N LEU A 189 0.56 -2.40 7.28
CA LEU A 189 -0.11 -1.43 6.41
C LEU A 189 0.93 -0.52 5.78
N CYS A 190 1.07 -0.52 4.45
CA CYS A 190 2.03 0.32 3.74
C CYS A 190 1.38 1.05 2.55
N GLY A 191 2.07 2.04 2.01
CA GLY A 191 1.65 2.76 0.82
C GLY A 191 1.92 4.26 0.87
N ASP A 192 1.30 4.97 -0.08
CA ASP A 192 1.30 6.42 -0.15
C ASP A 192 0.10 6.98 0.65
N PHE A 193 0.39 7.59 1.78
CA PHE A 193 -0.63 8.16 2.65
C PHE A 193 -0.95 9.62 2.34
N ASN A 194 -0.17 10.27 1.48
CA ASN A 194 -0.36 11.67 1.12
C ASN A 194 -0.44 12.64 2.32
N PHE A 195 0.23 12.30 3.42
CA PHE A 195 0.40 13.15 4.58
C PHE A 195 1.83 13.04 5.14
N GLU A 196 2.20 13.94 6.03
CA GLU A 196 3.49 13.93 6.74
C GLU A 196 3.31 13.48 8.20
N SER A 197 4.40 13.12 8.87
CA SER A 197 4.40 12.59 10.24
C SER A 197 3.82 13.56 11.30
N GLU A 198 3.79 14.84 11.01
CA GLU A 198 3.24 15.87 11.88
C GLU A 198 1.73 16.10 11.69
N SER A 199 1.11 15.36 10.77
CA SER A 199 -0.30 15.52 10.42
C SER A 199 -1.26 14.93 11.47
N LYS A 200 -2.50 15.39 11.44
CA LYS A 200 -3.57 14.83 12.27
C LYS A 200 -3.92 13.40 11.89
N GLU A 201 -3.78 13.08 10.61
CA GLU A 201 -4.00 11.75 10.05
C GLU A 201 -2.98 10.74 10.58
N TYR A 202 -1.70 11.14 10.61
CA TYR A 202 -0.65 10.32 11.22
C TYR A 202 -0.89 10.12 12.72
N ALA A 203 -1.19 11.19 13.44
CA ALA A 203 -1.51 11.09 14.86
C ALA A 203 -2.74 10.19 15.13
N LEU A 204 -3.74 10.21 14.23
CA LEU A 204 -4.91 9.35 14.35
C LEU A 204 -4.55 7.87 14.18
N LEU A 205 -3.63 7.52 13.24
CA LEU A 205 -3.17 6.15 13.02
C LEU A 205 -2.32 5.62 14.17
N THR A 206 -1.47 6.47 14.78
CA THR A 206 -0.43 6.03 15.72
C THR A 206 -0.81 6.18 17.18
N ASN A 207 -1.78 7.03 17.52
CA ASN A 207 -2.16 7.26 18.90
C ASN A 207 -3.16 6.20 19.40
N ASN A 208 -2.84 5.62 20.55
CA ASN A 208 -3.82 4.84 21.28
C ASN A 208 -4.94 5.74 21.83
N ASN A 209 -6.17 5.29 21.67
CA ASN A 209 -7.32 5.92 22.30
C ASN A 209 -8.09 4.89 23.15
N GLN A 210 -9.16 5.31 23.86
CA GLN A 210 -9.88 4.44 24.80
C GLN A 210 -10.50 3.19 24.15
N ASN A 211 -10.69 3.19 22.84
CA ASN A 211 -11.40 2.13 22.11
C ASN A 211 -10.56 1.44 21.04
N GLN A 212 -9.41 2.02 20.66
CA GLN A 212 -8.59 1.51 19.56
C GLN A 212 -7.10 1.63 19.89
N GLU A 213 -6.37 0.55 19.65
CA GLU A 213 -4.92 0.56 19.70
C GLU A 213 -4.36 1.12 18.38
N GLY A 214 -3.49 2.13 18.47
CA GLY A 214 -2.81 2.72 17.33
C GLY A 214 -1.80 1.76 16.71
N LEU A 215 -1.47 2.02 15.46
CA LEU A 215 -0.42 1.31 14.74
C LEU A 215 0.96 1.87 15.09
N ILE A 216 1.97 1.04 14.99
CA ILE A 216 3.38 1.43 15.19
C ILE A 216 3.99 1.78 13.85
N ASP A 217 4.56 2.97 13.73
CA ASP A 217 5.35 3.36 12.56
C ASP A 217 6.69 2.61 12.57
N ALA A 218 6.92 1.81 11.53
CA ALA A 218 8.08 0.94 11.45
C ALA A 218 9.41 1.73 11.35
N TRP A 219 9.44 2.85 10.63
CA TRP A 219 10.62 3.72 10.58
C TRP A 219 10.98 4.27 11.96
N SER A 220 10.00 4.88 12.63
CA SER A 220 10.21 5.49 13.94
C SER A 220 10.58 4.48 15.01
N GLN A 221 10.11 3.22 14.87
CA GLN A 221 10.47 2.13 15.78
C GLN A 221 11.95 1.76 15.69
N ILE A 222 12.53 1.73 14.48
CA ILE A 222 13.94 1.38 14.25
C ILE A 222 14.85 2.59 14.44
N ASN A 223 14.39 3.77 14.03
CA ASN A 223 15.15 4.99 13.99
C ASN A 223 14.58 6.04 14.97
N PRO A 224 14.58 5.76 16.29
CA PRO A 224 13.98 6.68 17.26
C PRO A 224 14.69 8.03 17.23
N ASN A 225 13.91 9.11 17.24
CA ASN A 225 14.38 10.50 17.17
C ASN A 225 15.06 10.90 15.84
N THR A 226 14.94 10.09 14.79
CA THR A 226 15.44 10.41 13.46
C THR A 226 14.25 10.77 12.56
N LYS A 227 14.37 11.89 11.83
CA LYS A 227 13.35 12.26 10.82
C LYS A 227 13.23 11.14 9.79
N HIS A 228 12.03 10.91 9.28
CA HIS A 228 11.80 9.95 8.19
C HIS A 228 12.70 10.28 6.99
N ALA A 229 13.28 9.25 6.40
CA ALA A 229 13.93 9.40 5.10
C ALA A 229 12.89 9.87 4.07
N PRO A 230 13.26 10.75 3.14
CA PRO A 230 12.33 11.25 2.15
C PRO A 230 11.91 10.16 1.17
N THR A 231 10.62 10.12 0.87
CA THR A 231 10.03 9.19 -0.11
C THR A 231 9.49 9.89 -1.35
N CYS A 232 9.50 11.22 -1.38
CA CYS A 232 9.16 12.02 -2.56
C CYS A 232 9.93 13.35 -2.56
N GLY A 233 9.92 14.07 -3.69
CA GLY A 233 10.54 15.38 -3.83
C GLY A 233 12.08 15.37 -3.87
N ILE A 234 12.73 14.23 -4.03
CA ILE A 234 14.20 14.15 -4.18
C ILE A 234 14.59 14.62 -5.57
N PHE A 235 13.99 14.08 -6.62
CA PHE A 235 14.32 14.38 -8.02
C PHE A 235 13.28 15.27 -8.69
N ASP A 236 11.98 15.02 -8.50
CA ASP A 236 10.90 15.83 -9.10
C ASP A 236 10.67 17.13 -8.32
N LYS A 237 11.42 18.16 -8.67
CA LYS A 237 11.26 19.51 -8.11
C LYS A 237 10.08 20.28 -8.70
N LYS A 238 9.51 19.80 -9.80
CA LYS A 238 8.34 20.46 -10.43
C LYS A 238 7.07 20.13 -9.69
N GLN A 239 6.87 18.86 -9.34
CA GLN A 239 5.71 18.42 -8.54
C GLN A 239 5.89 18.78 -7.07
N TRP A 240 7.12 18.71 -6.56
CA TRP A 240 7.49 18.90 -5.16
C TRP A 240 8.45 20.09 -4.96
N PRO A 241 7.98 21.35 -5.16
CA PRO A 241 8.85 22.53 -5.09
C PRO A 241 9.42 22.79 -3.69
N ASP A 242 8.75 22.29 -2.63
CA ASP A 242 9.20 22.43 -1.23
C ASP A 242 10.33 21.45 -0.86
N GLY A 243 10.70 20.56 -1.79
CA GLY A 243 11.82 19.64 -1.64
C GLY A 243 11.46 18.26 -1.07
N ALA A 244 12.51 17.54 -0.68
CA ALA A 244 12.39 16.15 -0.24
C ALA A 244 11.69 16.01 1.12
N HIS A 245 10.68 15.12 1.18
CA HIS A 245 9.89 14.83 2.38
C HIS A 245 9.30 13.41 2.32
N CYS A 246 8.71 12.95 3.41
CA CYS A 246 8.11 11.62 3.51
C CYS A 246 6.58 11.71 3.42
N ARG A 247 5.98 10.88 2.54
CA ARG A 247 4.53 10.68 2.40
C ARG A 247 4.14 9.21 2.38
N ASP A 248 5.12 8.34 2.29
CA ASP A 248 4.95 6.90 2.20
C ASP A 248 5.43 6.26 3.50
N PHE A 249 4.63 5.37 4.06
CA PHE A 249 4.88 4.80 5.38
C PHE A 249 4.64 3.29 5.39
N THR A 250 5.23 2.63 6.38
CA THR A 250 4.79 1.32 6.85
C THR A 250 4.42 1.42 8.32
N PHE A 251 3.19 1.03 8.61
CA PHE A 251 2.69 0.87 9.97
C PHE A 251 2.48 -0.62 10.26
N VAL A 252 2.76 -1.04 11.49
CA VAL A 252 2.51 -2.42 11.94
C VAL A 252 1.63 -2.45 13.18
N SER A 253 0.92 -3.55 13.39
CA SER A 253 0.21 -3.79 14.65
C SER A 253 1.20 -3.95 15.81
N SER A 254 0.77 -3.63 17.03
CA SER A 254 1.63 -3.65 18.23
C SER A 254 2.28 -5.01 18.49
N ASN A 255 1.59 -6.11 18.13
CA ASN A 255 2.09 -7.48 18.28
C ASN A 255 3.18 -7.85 17.24
N LEU A 256 3.50 -6.98 16.27
CA LEU A 256 4.64 -7.09 15.36
C LEU A 256 5.78 -6.12 15.70
N LYS A 257 5.62 -5.28 16.71
CA LYS A 257 6.57 -4.22 17.04
C LYS A 257 8.00 -4.72 17.19
N ASN A 258 8.16 -5.84 17.89
CA ASN A 258 9.49 -6.40 18.22
C ASN A 258 10.08 -7.25 17.08
N ASN A 259 9.28 -7.56 16.06
CA ASN A 259 9.71 -8.33 14.91
C ASN A 259 10.30 -7.44 13.79
N ILE A 260 10.19 -6.13 13.89
CA ILE A 260 10.78 -5.21 12.89
C ILE A 260 12.30 -5.23 13.03
N ASP A 261 12.99 -5.64 11.96
CA ASP A 261 14.45 -5.77 11.94
C ASP A 261 15.12 -4.61 11.18
N ASN A 262 14.60 -4.28 10.01
CA ASN A 262 15.21 -3.29 9.14
C ASN A 262 14.16 -2.51 8.33
N PHE A 263 14.50 -1.27 8.00
CA PHE A 263 13.73 -0.40 7.10
C PHE A 263 14.70 0.35 6.19
N VAL A 264 14.56 0.18 4.88
CA VAL A 264 15.45 0.78 3.88
C VAL A 264 14.64 1.57 2.87
N VAL A 265 15.04 2.82 2.61
CA VAL A 265 14.53 3.66 1.53
C VAL A 265 15.61 3.78 0.45
N ASN A 266 15.26 3.60 -0.82
CA ASN A 266 16.16 3.87 -1.93
C ASN A 266 16.01 5.33 -2.37
N GLU A 267 16.89 6.19 -1.90
CA GLU A 267 16.91 7.62 -2.22
C GLU A 267 17.60 7.95 -3.56
N GLU A 268 18.09 6.94 -4.30
CA GLU A 268 18.93 7.15 -5.49
C GLU A 268 18.18 6.99 -6.83
N THR A 269 16.95 6.43 -6.81
CA THR A 269 16.20 6.18 -8.04
C THR A 269 15.33 7.37 -8.45
N ASP A 270 15.26 7.64 -9.75
CA ASP A 270 14.36 8.58 -10.40
C ASP A 270 13.28 7.89 -11.25
N ALA A 271 13.12 6.58 -11.06
CA ALA A 271 12.18 5.75 -11.82
C ALA A 271 10.70 6.02 -11.50
N SER A 272 10.41 6.79 -10.46
CA SER A 272 9.12 7.38 -10.11
C SER A 272 9.37 8.72 -9.42
N ASP A 273 8.34 9.54 -9.23
CA ASP A 273 8.39 10.74 -8.37
C ASP A 273 8.41 10.39 -6.87
N HIS A 274 8.13 9.13 -6.51
CA HIS A 274 8.30 8.54 -5.19
C HIS A 274 9.48 7.56 -5.12
N GLN A 275 9.96 7.31 -3.89
CA GLN A 275 11.05 6.38 -3.60
C GLN A 275 10.50 5.03 -3.09
N PRO A 276 11.05 3.89 -3.56
CA PRO A 276 10.72 2.59 -2.99
C PRO A 276 11.36 2.41 -1.63
N PHE A 277 10.67 1.68 -0.77
CA PHE A 277 11.19 1.28 0.54
C PHE A 277 10.73 -0.14 0.90
N PHE A 278 11.46 -0.80 1.77
CA PHE A 278 11.02 -2.07 2.33
C PHE A 278 11.24 -2.16 3.83
N VAL A 279 10.42 -2.98 4.48
CA VAL A 279 10.56 -3.40 5.87
C VAL A 279 10.85 -4.89 5.92
N SER A 280 11.75 -5.29 6.83
CA SER A 280 12.04 -6.69 7.15
C SER A 280 11.41 -7.07 8.48
N ILE A 281 10.71 -8.21 8.51
CA ILE A 281 10.05 -8.76 9.70
C ILE A 281 10.69 -10.11 10.02
N LEU A 282 11.20 -10.27 11.24
CA LEU A 282 11.74 -11.53 11.75
C LEU A 282 10.63 -12.43 12.33
N ASP A 283 10.90 -13.72 12.40
CA ASP A 283 10.30 -14.66 13.33
C ASP A 283 10.85 -14.38 14.75
N ASP A 284 10.10 -14.67 15.78
CA ASP A 284 10.51 -14.51 17.20
C ASP A 284 11.75 -15.35 17.53
#